data_9605bd6daa49f7327d6377debabfd2d7
#
_entry.id   9605bd6daa49f7327d6377debabfd2d7
#
_cell.length_a   1.000
_cell.length_b   1.000
_cell.length_c   1.000
_cell.angle_alpha   90.00
_cell.angle_beta   90.00
_cell.angle_gamma   90.00
#
_symmetry.space_group_name_H-M   'P 1'
#
loop_
_entity.id
_entity.type
_entity.pdbx_description
1 polymer ?
#
loop_
_entity_poly.entity_id
_entity_poly.type
_entity_poly.pdbx_seq_one_letter_code
_entity_poly.pdbx_strand_id
1 'polypeptide(L)'
;MKIRRALAADLATIVRLTEAAYAPYTALLGAPPIPVTEDYAPRIGRGEVRLLESSGEPAGLIVLERHPNHTMIFSVAVGPAFQGNGFGIALLKWADERTRRWGLPEVRLYTNAKMERNIALYKAYGFHETGRRPNPYRSGWTVRRHG
;
A
#
# COMPACT_ATOMS: atom_id res chain seq x y z
N MET A 1 3.69 -13.52 -12.16
CA MET A 1 3.56 -12.26 -11.39
C MET A 1 4.74 -11.36 -11.66
N LYS A 2 4.50 -10.10 -11.92
CA LYS A 2 5.54 -9.11 -12.20
C LYS A 2 5.20 -7.81 -11.48
N ILE A 3 6.18 -7.23 -10.78
CA ILE A 3 6.05 -5.92 -10.15
C ILE A 3 6.94 -4.95 -10.94
N ARG A 4 6.34 -3.89 -11.47
CA ARG A 4 7.04 -2.92 -12.30
C ARG A 4 6.73 -1.48 -11.91
N ARG A 5 7.61 -0.55 -12.27
CA ARG A 5 7.37 0.88 -12.09
C ARG A 5 6.18 1.33 -12.94
N ALA A 6 5.28 2.09 -12.34
CA ALA A 6 4.16 2.70 -13.06
C ALA A 6 4.65 3.82 -13.96
N LEU A 7 4.03 3.92 -15.13
CA LEU A 7 4.27 4.98 -16.13
C LEU A 7 3.07 5.92 -16.17
N ALA A 8 3.23 7.09 -16.78
CA ALA A 8 2.16 8.07 -16.90
C ALA A 8 0.88 7.49 -17.53
N ALA A 9 1.03 6.57 -18.48
CA ALA A 9 -0.10 5.90 -19.13
C ALA A 9 -0.89 4.98 -18.18
N ASP A 10 -0.34 4.64 -17.01
CA ASP A 10 -0.99 3.77 -16.03
C ASP A 10 -1.92 4.51 -15.08
N LEU A 11 -2.02 5.84 -15.16
CA LEU A 11 -2.77 6.65 -14.20
C LEU A 11 -4.20 6.17 -14.02
N ALA A 12 -4.93 5.97 -15.10
CA ALA A 12 -6.33 5.53 -15.04
C ALA A 12 -6.47 4.15 -14.38
N THR A 13 -5.54 3.25 -14.66
CA THR A 13 -5.50 1.91 -14.06
C THR A 13 -5.26 2.01 -12.53
N ILE A 14 -4.34 2.84 -12.12
CA ILE A 14 -4.02 3.06 -10.69
C ILE A 14 -5.26 3.59 -9.95
N VAL A 15 -5.94 4.57 -10.51
CA VAL A 15 -7.16 5.15 -9.94
C VAL A 15 -8.24 4.09 -9.81
N ARG A 16 -8.50 3.32 -10.87
CA ARG A 16 -9.53 2.27 -10.86
C ARG A 16 -9.24 1.16 -9.85
N LEU A 17 -8.00 0.69 -9.80
CA LEU A 17 -7.59 -0.35 -8.84
C LEU A 17 -7.76 0.14 -7.40
N THR A 18 -7.36 1.37 -7.14
CA THR A 18 -7.46 1.97 -5.81
C THR A 18 -8.92 2.10 -5.40
N GLU A 19 -9.76 2.66 -6.25
CA GLU A 19 -11.19 2.81 -5.98
C GLU A 19 -11.85 1.45 -5.72
N ALA A 20 -11.58 0.46 -6.56
CA ALA A 20 -12.16 -0.88 -6.43
C ALA A 20 -11.71 -1.58 -5.15
N ALA A 21 -10.42 -1.50 -4.82
CA ALA A 21 -9.87 -2.14 -3.63
C ALA A 21 -10.40 -1.52 -2.34
N TYR A 22 -10.61 -0.20 -2.32
CA TYR A 22 -11.08 0.50 -1.13
C TYR A 22 -12.61 0.71 -1.08
N ALA A 23 -13.35 0.29 -2.11
CA ALA A 23 -14.81 0.49 -2.16
C ALA A 23 -15.55 -0.04 -0.91
N PRO A 24 -15.22 -1.23 -0.36
CA PRO A 24 -15.87 -1.69 0.88
C PRO A 24 -15.63 -0.76 2.06
N TYR A 25 -14.46 -0.12 2.12
CA TYR A 25 -14.12 0.80 3.19
C TYR A 25 -14.80 2.16 3.01
N THR A 26 -14.95 2.61 1.78
CA THR A 26 -15.72 3.84 1.49
C THR A 26 -17.14 3.71 2.02
N ALA A 27 -17.79 2.57 1.81
CA ALA A 27 -19.12 2.29 2.32
C ALA A 27 -19.13 2.22 3.85
N LEU A 28 -18.16 1.52 4.45
CA LEU A 28 -18.07 1.34 5.89
C LEU A 28 -17.81 2.65 6.65
N LEU A 29 -16.93 3.50 6.09
CA LEU A 29 -16.50 4.73 6.76
C LEU A 29 -17.38 5.93 6.45
N GLY A 30 -18.25 5.82 5.44
CA GLY A 30 -19.10 6.94 4.98
C GLY A 30 -18.34 8.01 4.20
N ALA A 31 -17.07 7.75 3.88
CA ALA A 31 -16.21 8.65 3.08
C ALA A 31 -15.07 7.85 2.47
N PRO A 32 -14.52 8.28 1.30
CA PRO A 32 -13.39 7.58 0.71
C PRO A 32 -12.16 7.64 1.62
N PRO A 33 -11.42 6.53 1.79
CA PRO A 33 -10.11 6.56 2.41
C PRO A 33 -9.14 7.48 1.65
N ILE A 34 -8.13 7.98 2.35
CA ILE A 34 -7.17 8.94 1.79
C ILE A 34 -6.59 8.47 0.44
N PRO A 35 -6.19 7.20 0.24
CA PRO A 35 -5.65 6.78 -1.06
C PRO A 35 -6.60 6.96 -2.24
N VAL A 36 -7.91 6.95 -2.02
CA VAL A 36 -8.91 7.11 -3.10
C VAL A 36 -8.96 8.55 -3.61
N THR A 37 -8.64 9.53 -2.76
CA THR A 37 -8.70 10.96 -3.10
C THR A 37 -7.36 11.52 -3.57
N GLU A 38 -6.32 10.72 -3.60
CA GLU A 38 -4.97 11.16 -3.95
C GLU A 38 -4.84 11.44 -5.45
N ASP A 39 -4.05 12.46 -5.78
CA ASP A 39 -3.58 12.70 -7.14
C ASP A 39 -2.29 11.89 -7.37
N TYR A 40 -2.36 10.86 -8.19
CA TYR A 40 -1.23 9.94 -8.39
C TYR A 40 -0.23 10.39 -9.45
N ALA A 41 -0.55 11.39 -10.26
CA ALA A 41 0.35 11.83 -11.32
C ALA A 41 1.74 12.26 -10.78
N PRO A 42 1.83 13.10 -9.73
CA PRO A 42 3.13 13.44 -9.17
C PRO A 42 3.88 12.24 -8.58
N ARG A 43 3.16 11.30 -7.97
CA ARG A 43 3.77 10.09 -7.37
C ARG A 43 4.35 9.17 -8.45
N ILE A 44 3.65 9.03 -9.57
CA ILE A 44 4.16 8.28 -10.73
C ILE A 44 5.44 8.94 -11.22
N GLY A 45 5.44 10.25 -11.36
CA GLY A 45 6.61 11.01 -11.81
C GLY A 45 7.83 10.81 -10.91
N ARG A 46 7.63 10.65 -9.60
CA ARG A 46 8.71 10.40 -8.64
C ARG A 46 9.11 8.93 -8.53
N GLY A 47 8.45 8.03 -9.25
CA GLY A 47 8.73 6.59 -9.19
C GLY A 47 8.22 5.90 -7.91
N GLU A 48 7.24 6.49 -7.25
CA GLU A 48 6.71 5.96 -5.98
C GLU A 48 5.69 4.84 -6.16
N VAL A 49 5.17 4.65 -7.37
CA VAL A 49 4.10 3.67 -7.64
C VAL A 49 4.63 2.47 -8.38
N ARG A 50 4.34 1.28 -7.85
CA ARG A 50 4.63 0.00 -8.51
C ARG A 50 3.32 -0.72 -8.78
N LEU A 51 3.18 -1.26 -10.01
CA LEU A 51 2.05 -2.10 -10.38
C LEU A 51 2.46 -3.56 -10.30
N LEU A 52 1.57 -4.37 -9.75
CA LEU A 52 1.70 -5.83 -9.79
C LEU A 52 0.79 -6.34 -10.90
N GLU A 53 1.40 -7.05 -11.85
CA GLU A 53 0.69 -7.69 -12.96
C GLU A 53 0.66 -9.20 -12.76
N SER A 54 -0.51 -9.80 -13.01
CA SER A 54 -0.71 -11.24 -13.00
C SER A 54 -1.21 -11.64 -14.36
N SER A 55 -0.45 -12.47 -15.08
CA SER A 55 -0.78 -12.89 -16.45
C SER A 55 -1.06 -11.71 -17.39
N GLY A 56 -0.27 -10.64 -17.25
CA GLY A 56 -0.40 -9.44 -18.07
C GLY A 56 -1.50 -8.48 -17.66
N GLU A 57 -2.26 -8.79 -16.59
CA GLU A 57 -3.34 -7.94 -16.11
C GLU A 57 -2.92 -7.20 -14.83
N PRO A 58 -3.30 -5.92 -14.68
CA PRO A 58 -3.02 -5.19 -13.44
C PRO A 58 -3.87 -5.75 -12.31
N ALA A 59 -3.21 -6.34 -11.31
CA ALA A 59 -3.86 -7.01 -10.19
C ALA A 59 -3.79 -6.22 -8.89
N GLY A 60 -2.77 -5.38 -8.73
CA GLY A 60 -2.58 -4.60 -7.52
C GLY A 60 -1.51 -3.54 -7.68
N LEU A 61 -1.30 -2.78 -6.62
CA LEU A 61 -0.29 -1.74 -6.61
C LEU A 61 0.21 -1.46 -5.19
N ILE A 62 1.37 -0.83 -5.12
CA ILE A 62 1.90 -0.30 -3.88
C ILE A 62 2.50 1.08 -4.14
N VAL A 63 2.30 1.99 -3.21
CA VAL A 63 2.85 3.34 -3.25
C VAL A 63 3.80 3.51 -2.08
N LEU A 64 5.09 3.74 -2.38
CA LEU A 64 6.14 3.89 -1.38
C LEU A 64 6.73 5.28 -1.40
N GLU A 65 6.96 5.81 -0.21
CA GLU A 65 7.73 7.04 0.00
C GLU A 65 9.04 6.70 0.69
N ARG A 66 10.14 7.22 0.18
CA ARG A 66 11.44 7.10 0.83
C ARG A 66 11.67 8.30 1.73
N HIS A 67 11.85 8.04 3.02
CA HIS A 67 12.17 9.06 4.03
C HIS A 67 13.58 8.83 4.57
N PRO A 68 14.18 9.81 5.27
CA PRO A 68 15.56 9.68 5.73
C PRO A 68 15.83 8.48 6.63
N ASN A 69 14.85 8.04 7.40
CA ASN A 69 15.01 6.97 8.39
C ASN A 69 14.00 5.83 8.28
N HIS A 70 13.15 5.84 7.26
CA HIS A 70 12.15 4.77 7.05
C HIS A 70 11.55 4.83 5.66
N THR A 71 10.94 3.73 5.26
CA THR A 71 10.05 3.69 4.10
C THR A 71 8.61 3.84 4.60
N MET A 72 7.82 4.69 3.96
CA MET A 72 6.40 4.82 4.26
C MET A 72 5.59 4.18 3.14
N ILE A 73 4.73 3.23 3.49
CA ILE A 73 3.72 2.72 2.56
C ILE A 73 2.52 3.67 2.62
N PHE A 74 2.30 4.40 1.55
CA PHE A 74 1.14 5.27 1.42
C PHE A 74 -0.13 4.46 1.14
N SER A 75 -0.02 3.43 0.28
CA SER A 75 -1.14 2.57 -0.11
C SER A 75 -0.63 1.22 -0.59
N VAL A 76 -1.36 0.18 -0.24
CA VAL A 76 -1.27 -1.14 -0.83
C VAL A 76 -2.69 -1.55 -1.23
N ALA A 77 -2.87 -1.94 -2.48
CA ALA A 77 -4.20 -2.27 -3.00
C ALA A 77 -4.13 -3.48 -3.91
N VAL A 78 -5.07 -4.41 -3.71
CA VAL A 78 -5.25 -5.59 -4.58
C VAL A 78 -6.66 -5.55 -5.12
N GLY A 79 -6.80 -5.66 -6.44
CA GLY A 79 -8.11 -5.65 -7.08
C GLY A 79 -8.99 -6.78 -6.54
N PRO A 80 -10.33 -6.56 -6.39
CA PRO A 80 -11.21 -7.56 -5.80
C PRO A 80 -11.17 -8.92 -6.50
N ALA A 81 -11.00 -8.94 -7.83
CA ALA A 81 -10.91 -10.18 -8.61
C ALA A 81 -9.62 -10.96 -8.35
N PHE A 82 -8.63 -10.36 -7.72
CA PHE A 82 -7.30 -10.94 -7.50
C PHE A 82 -6.99 -11.21 -6.03
N GLN A 83 -7.92 -10.95 -5.14
CA GLN A 83 -7.74 -11.22 -3.72
C GLN A 83 -7.70 -12.72 -3.45
N GLY A 84 -7.00 -13.11 -2.37
CA GLY A 84 -6.84 -14.52 -2.00
C GLY A 84 -5.71 -15.24 -2.73
N ASN A 85 -4.89 -14.53 -3.51
CA ASN A 85 -3.77 -15.11 -4.27
C ASN A 85 -2.40 -14.74 -3.68
N GLY A 86 -2.35 -14.13 -2.50
CA GLY A 86 -1.09 -13.74 -1.85
C GLY A 86 -0.44 -12.49 -2.44
N PHE A 87 -1.12 -11.73 -3.29
CA PHE A 87 -0.53 -10.55 -3.92
C PHE A 87 -0.28 -9.42 -2.93
N GLY A 88 -1.13 -9.26 -1.92
CA GLY A 88 -0.89 -8.28 -0.86
C GLY A 88 0.41 -8.54 -0.11
N ILE A 89 0.65 -9.79 0.27
CA ILE A 89 1.90 -10.21 0.92
C ILE A 89 3.09 -10.00 -0.02
N ALA A 90 2.94 -10.32 -1.31
CA ALA A 90 4.00 -10.11 -2.30
C ALA A 90 4.39 -8.63 -2.41
N LEU A 91 3.41 -7.73 -2.38
CA LEU A 91 3.65 -6.29 -2.41
C LEU A 91 4.36 -5.80 -1.14
N LEU A 92 3.93 -6.28 0.03
CA LEU A 92 4.60 -5.94 1.30
C LEU A 92 6.04 -6.46 1.33
N LYS A 93 6.26 -7.66 0.82
CA LYS A 93 7.61 -8.24 0.70
C LYS A 93 8.48 -7.41 -0.22
N TRP A 94 7.93 -6.95 -1.35
CA TRP A 94 8.65 -6.07 -2.27
C TRP A 94 9.07 -4.76 -1.58
N ALA A 95 8.15 -4.15 -0.82
CA ALA A 95 8.44 -2.93 -0.06
C ALA A 95 9.57 -3.13 0.95
N ASP A 96 9.57 -4.26 1.62
CA ASP A 96 10.56 -4.65 2.60
C ASP A 96 11.94 -4.83 1.96
N GLU A 97 12.01 -5.51 0.82
CA GLU A 97 13.26 -5.70 0.08
C GLU A 97 13.81 -4.36 -0.43
N ARG A 98 12.93 -3.47 -0.89
CA ARG A 98 13.32 -2.12 -1.32
C ARG A 98 13.87 -1.30 -0.16
N THR A 99 13.26 -1.41 1.00
CA THR A 99 13.72 -0.74 2.23
C THR A 99 15.13 -1.19 2.60
N ARG A 100 15.41 -2.48 2.48
CA ARG A 100 16.75 -3.02 2.71
C ARG A 100 17.77 -2.45 1.71
N ARG A 101 17.40 -2.37 0.43
CA ARG A 101 18.26 -1.78 -0.60
C ARG A 101 18.57 -0.31 -0.34
N TRP A 102 17.63 0.41 0.22
CA TRP A 102 17.83 1.81 0.61
C TRP A 102 18.63 1.96 1.90
N GLY A 103 18.92 0.84 2.60
CA GLY A 103 19.64 0.88 3.88
C GLY A 103 18.83 1.46 5.00
N LEU A 104 17.50 1.40 4.92
CA LEU A 104 16.59 1.95 5.93
C LEU A 104 16.17 0.87 6.93
N PRO A 105 16.04 1.23 8.22
CA PRO A 105 15.81 0.23 9.28
C PRO A 105 14.36 -0.25 9.39
N GLU A 106 13.40 0.46 8.83
CA GLU A 106 12.00 0.11 9.07
C GLU A 106 11.06 0.54 7.96
N VAL A 107 9.95 -0.15 7.87
CA VAL A 107 8.81 0.17 7.01
C VAL A 107 7.65 0.57 7.91
N ARG A 108 7.04 1.71 7.61
CA ARG A 108 5.89 2.24 8.36
C ARG A 108 4.67 2.38 7.44
N LEU A 109 3.50 2.33 8.04
CA LEU A 109 2.27 2.67 7.37
C LEU A 109 1.25 3.24 8.38
N TYR A 110 0.27 3.95 7.86
CA TYR A 110 -0.91 4.36 8.60
C TYR A 110 -2.14 3.76 7.93
N THR A 111 -3.11 3.36 8.74
CA THR A 111 -4.38 2.86 8.25
C THR A 111 -5.50 3.30 9.20
N ASN A 112 -6.74 3.30 8.72
CA ASN A 112 -7.87 3.52 9.60
C ASN A 112 -8.09 2.26 10.45
N ALA A 113 -8.28 2.44 11.75
CA ALA A 113 -8.45 1.31 12.68
C ALA A 113 -9.65 0.42 12.36
N LYS A 114 -10.61 0.91 11.58
CA LYS A 114 -11.79 0.14 11.14
C LYS A 114 -11.50 -0.76 9.93
N MET A 115 -10.35 -0.61 9.29
CA MET A 115 -9.98 -1.37 8.10
C MET A 115 -9.37 -2.73 8.50
N GLU A 116 -10.19 -3.58 9.08
CA GLU A 116 -9.76 -4.81 9.74
C GLU A 116 -9.07 -5.81 8.82
N ARG A 117 -9.51 -5.93 7.56
CA ARG A 117 -8.89 -6.85 6.59
C ARG A 117 -7.47 -6.43 6.26
N ASN A 118 -7.25 -5.13 6.07
CA ASN A 118 -5.91 -4.61 5.82
C ASN A 118 -5.01 -4.79 7.05
N ILE A 119 -5.55 -4.54 8.24
CA ILE A 119 -4.81 -4.73 9.48
C ILE A 119 -4.42 -6.20 9.66
N ALA A 120 -5.32 -7.13 9.34
CA ALA A 120 -5.01 -8.57 9.40
C ALA A 120 -3.86 -8.92 8.45
N LEU A 121 -3.84 -8.35 7.25
CA LEU A 121 -2.74 -8.53 6.29
C LEU A 121 -1.42 -8.03 6.86
N TYR A 122 -1.41 -6.84 7.45
CA TYR A 122 -0.20 -6.25 8.01
C TYR A 122 0.34 -7.07 9.18
N LYS A 123 -0.54 -7.52 10.09
CA LYS A 123 -0.17 -8.41 11.19
C LYS A 123 0.40 -9.73 10.70
N ALA A 124 -0.23 -10.32 9.70
CA ALA A 124 0.23 -11.59 9.13
C ALA A 124 1.64 -11.47 8.54
N TYR A 125 1.98 -10.31 7.98
CA TYR A 125 3.32 -10.06 7.46
C TYR A 125 4.35 -9.83 8.57
N GLY A 126 3.94 -9.33 9.74
CA GLY A 126 4.84 -9.05 10.86
C GLY A 126 4.87 -7.60 11.31
N PHE A 127 3.95 -6.77 10.85
CA PHE A 127 3.81 -5.40 11.34
C PHE A 127 3.25 -5.39 12.75
N HIS A 128 3.71 -4.42 13.56
CA HIS A 128 3.22 -4.16 14.91
C HIS A 128 2.57 -2.79 14.96
N GLU A 129 1.49 -2.68 15.70
CA GLU A 129 0.88 -1.38 15.96
C GLU A 129 1.79 -0.55 16.86
N THR A 130 2.12 0.66 16.41
CA THR A 130 3.02 1.57 17.14
C THR A 130 2.30 2.75 17.77
N GLY A 131 1.04 2.99 17.41
CA GLY A 131 0.25 4.04 18.02
C GLY A 131 -1.07 4.25 17.34
N ARG A 132 -1.95 4.99 18.00
CA ARG A 132 -3.24 5.41 17.46
C ARG A 132 -3.41 6.90 17.66
N ARG A 133 -4.01 7.55 16.65
CA ARG A 133 -4.39 8.97 16.72
C ARG A 133 -5.93 9.04 16.73
N PRO A 134 -6.53 9.89 17.59
CA PRO A 134 -7.96 9.88 17.77
C PRO A 134 -8.77 10.32 16.55
N ASN A 135 -8.22 11.17 15.71
CA ASN A 135 -8.92 11.69 14.55
C ASN A 135 -7.96 11.87 13.38
N PRO A 136 -8.18 11.20 12.24
CA PRO A 136 -9.35 10.36 11.87
C PRO A 136 -9.19 8.86 12.19
N TYR A 137 -8.97 8.48 13.40
CA TYR A 137 -8.81 7.09 13.85
C TYR A 137 -7.66 6.33 13.17
N ARG A 138 -6.57 7.03 12.91
CA ARG A 138 -5.39 6.44 12.26
C ARG A 138 -4.61 5.59 13.25
N SER A 139 -4.28 4.37 12.83
CA SER A 139 -3.32 3.54 13.54
C SER A 139 -2.03 3.43 12.72
N GLY A 140 -0.89 3.56 13.41
CA GLY A 140 0.43 3.41 12.82
C GLY A 140 0.96 2.00 13.03
N TRP A 141 1.58 1.44 12.01
CA TRP A 141 2.15 0.09 12.01
C TRP A 141 3.56 0.14 11.47
N THR A 142 4.44 -0.65 12.07
CA THR A 142 5.85 -0.67 11.71
C THR A 142 6.37 -2.10 11.68
N VAL A 143 7.21 -2.41 10.70
CA VAL A 143 8.07 -3.57 10.73
C VAL A 143 9.51 -3.08 10.70
N ARG A 144 10.33 -3.56 11.66
CA ARG A 144 11.74 -3.19 11.77
C ARG A 144 12.60 -4.23 11.10
N ARG A 145 13.65 -3.74 10.44
CA ARG A 145 14.66 -4.61 9.83
C ARG A 145 15.99 -4.39 10.54
N HIS A 146 16.54 -5.49 10.97
CA HIS A 146 17.88 -5.50 11.56
C HIS A 146 18.88 -5.79 10.45
N GLY A 147 19.64 -4.77 10.12
CA GLY A 147 20.81 -4.76 9.27
C GLY A 147 20.94 -5.61 8.08
#